data_c69d0f3b2abfdb0c703af78c3edf3afe
#
_entry.id   c69d0f3b2abfdb0c703af78c3edf3afe
#
_cell.length_a   1.000
_cell.length_b   1.000
_cell.length_c   1.000
_cell.angle_alpha   90.00
_cell.angle_beta   90.00
_cell.angle_gamma   90.00
#
_symmetry.space_group_name_H-M   'P 1'
#
loop_
_entity.id
_entity.type
_entity.pdbx_description
1 polymer ?
#
loop_
_entity_poly.entity_id
_entity_poly.type
_entity_poly.pdbx_seq_one_letter_code
_entity_poly.pdbx_strand_id
1 'polypeptide(L)'
;MKEKKNACTGCAAAEADGRFVRHPESADGEAVVTAYPVFPGIEIAYCDIHAHECRLEYTPGISLMRISHCREGRLEQQLGNEYYFLAPGDLAVSRSDASDEAARFPTGHYHGITVTIDPAQAPECLSCLLSDVNVRPAALMEKFCANGGYFAARSSASVEHIFSELYSVPEEIRKGYFKVKVLELLLFLSALPTERRRPAYSGAQVRLASAVSEYLLSATEERPTTAELSAKFHASATQILQSFQGVYGMSPAAFLRAQKMHAAAELLRFTDRTVLDIAGQFGYDNASKFARAFRSVIGVSPNAYRSGATADSCAPV
;
A
#
# COMPACT_ATOMS: atom_id res chain seq x y z
N MET A 1 49.16 8.64 -3.97
CA MET A 1 47.83 8.84 -4.55
C MET A 1 46.90 7.85 -3.86
N LYS A 2 46.05 8.33 -2.96
CA LYS A 2 45.03 7.51 -2.25
C LYS A 2 43.74 7.65 -3.01
N GLU A 3 43.29 6.59 -3.64
CA GLU A 3 41.95 6.51 -4.22
C GLU A 3 40.91 6.60 -3.11
N LYS A 4 40.11 7.65 -3.12
CA LYS A 4 38.89 7.77 -2.34
C LYS A 4 37.85 6.85 -2.98
N LYS A 5 37.59 5.70 -2.38
CA LYS A 5 36.37 4.94 -2.63
C LYS A 5 35.18 5.80 -2.14
N ASN A 6 34.42 6.35 -3.08
CA ASN A 6 33.09 6.89 -2.77
C ASN A 6 32.20 5.69 -2.39
N ALA A 7 31.95 5.55 -1.10
CA ALA A 7 30.91 4.67 -0.61
C ALA A 7 29.55 5.31 -0.96
N CYS A 8 28.79 4.64 -1.82
CA CYS A 8 27.35 4.94 -1.97
C CYS A 8 26.69 4.73 -0.61
N THR A 9 26.23 5.79 0.01
CA THR A 9 25.34 5.76 1.17
C THR A 9 23.99 5.22 0.67
N GLY A 10 23.65 3.95 0.99
CA GLY A 10 22.37 3.36 0.66
C GLY A 10 22.38 1.92 0.12
N CYS A 11 23.55 1.33 -0.15
CA CYS A 11 23.58 -0.09 -0.53
C CYS A 11 23.29 -0.96 0.68
N ALA A 12 22.06 -1.51 0.76
CA ALA A 12 21.74 -2.56 1.70
C ALA A 12 22.68 -3.76 1.46
N ALA A 13 23.37 -4.22 2.50
CA ALA A 13 24.15 -5.45 2.42
C ALA A 13 23.18 -6.63 2.23
N ALA A 14 23.50 -7.54 1.29
CA ALA A 14 22.74 -8.78 1.16
C ALA A 14 22.92 -9.62 2.43
N GLU A 15 21.80 -10.07 3.01
CA GLU A 15 21.83 -11.02 4.11
C GLU A 15 22.17 -12.44 3.63
N ALA A 16 22.46 -13.34 4.55
CA ALA A 16 22.91 -14.71 4.23
C ALA A 16 21.91 -15.52 3.37
N ASP A 17 20.63 -15.17 3.40
CA ASP A 17 19.55 -15.76 2.60
C ASP A 17 19.35 -15.09 1.22
N GLY A 18 20.15 -14.08 0.90
CA GLY A 18 20.13 -13.35 -0.38
C GLY A 18 19.04 -12.27 -0.46
N ARG A 19 18.39 -11.91 0.66
CA ARG A 19 17.45 -10.79 0.73
C ARG A 19 18.17 -9.47 0.96
N PHE A 20 17.51 -8.39 0.55
CA PHE A 20 17.94 -7.02 0.80
C PHE A 20 16.87 -6.31 1.62
N VAL A 21 17.23 -5.76 2.75
CA VAL A 21 16.34 -4.91 3.56
C VAL A 21 16.72 -3.46 3.32
N ARG A 22 15.74 -2.65 2.91
CA ARG A 22 15.89 -1.21 2.68
C ARG A 22 14.99 -0.48 3.67
N HIS A 23 15.47 0.65 4.17
CA HIS A 23 14.72 1.56 5.04
C HIS A 23 14.56 2.89 4.32
N PRO A 24 13.52 3.05 3.47
CA PRO A 24 13.26 4.31 2.78
C PRO A 24 13.13 5.48 3.74
N GLU A 25 13.68 6.63 3.37
CA GLU A 25 13.54 7.84 4.17
C GLU A 25 12.09 8.28 4.25
N SER A 26 11.62 8.53 5.47
CA SER A 26 10.30 9.06 5.78
C SER A 26 10.40 10.19 6.79
N ALA A 27 9.56 11.21 6.64
CA ALA A 27 9.52 12.36 7.55
C ALA A 27 8.63 12.12 8.79
N ASP A 28 7.69 11.17 8.72
CA ASP A 28 6.60 11.03 9.70
C ASP A 28 6.33 9.59 10.15
N GLY A 29 7.27 8.67 9.91
CA GLY A 29 7.06 7.29 10.30
C GLY A 29 8.18 6.35 9.88
N GLU A 30 7.88 5.06 9.82
CA GLU A 30 8.81 4.00 9.48
C GLU A 30 8.40 3.33 8.17
N ALA A 31 9.39 3.02 7.33
CA ALA A 31 9.21 2.27 6.10
C ALA A 31 10.26 1.18 5.99
N VAL A 32 9.82 -0.06 5.75
CA VAL A 32 10.69 -1.21 5.55
C VAL A 32 10.31 -1.89 4.23
N VAL A 33 11.29 -2.13 3.38
CA VAL A 33 11.12 -2.86 2.12
C VAL A 33 12.08 -4.05 2.11
N THR A 34 11.53 -5.26 2.14
CA THR A 34 12.32 -6.50 2.08
C THR A 34 12.24 -7.09 0.68
N ALA A 35 13.34 -7.04 -0.08
CA ALA A 35 13.40 -7.47 -1.47
C ALA A 35 14.17 -8.78 -1.63
N TYR A 36 13.67 -9.64 -2.50
CA TYR A 36 14.23 -10.95 -2.84
C TYR A 36 14.50 -11.03 -4.36
N PRO A 37 15.73 -11.21 -4.80
CA PRO A 37 16.01 -11.47 -6.21
C PRO A 37 15.48 -12.85 -6.63
N VAL A 38 14.73 -12.89 -7.72
CA VAL A 38 14.07 -14.12 -8.20
C VAL A 38 14.72 -14.64 -9.49
N PHE A 39 14.87 -13.74 -10.47
CA PHE A 39 15.59 -13.97 -11.71
C PHE A 39 16.52 -12.78 -11.98
N PRO A 40 17.48 -12.87 -12.92
CA PRO A 40 18.19 -11.68 -13.36
C PRO A 40 17.20 -10.56 -13.75
N GLY A 41 17.36 -9.37 -13.17
CA GLY A 41 16.47 -8.25 -13.42
C GLY A 41 15.05 -8.38 -12.87
N ILE A 42 14.73 -9.39 -12.04
CA ILE A 42 13.40 -9.57 -11.43
C ILE A 42 13.54 -9.78 -9.93
N GLU A 43 12.84 -8.94 -9.15
CA GLU A 43 12.77 -9.04 -7.69
C GLU A 43 11.32 -9.02 -7.19
N ILE A 44 11.08 -9.66 -6.04
CA ILE A 44 9.85 -9.52 -5.24
C ILE A 44 10.19 -8.71 -4.01
N ALA A 45 9.44 -7.65 -3.76
CA ALA A 45 9.60 -6.78 -2.60
C ALA A 45 8.34 -6.76 -1.75
N TYR A 46 8.50 -6.97 -0.45
CA TYR A 46 7.46 -6.78 0.58
C TYR A 46 7.59 -5.38 1.12
N CYS A 47 6.54 -4.59 1.01
CA CYS A 47 6.47 -3.24 1.53
C CYS A 47 5.69 -3.26 2.84
N ASP A 48 6.32 -2.78 3.91
CA ASP A 48 5.76 -2.58 5.24
C ASP A 48 6.00 -1.12 5.63
N ILE A 49 4.98 -0.28 5.47
CA ILE A 49 5.11 1.17 5.55
C ILE A 49 4.08 1.70 6.52
N HIS A 50 4.55 2.41 7.52
CA HIS A 50 3.78 3.12 8.54
C HIS A 50 4.13 4.61 8.53
N ALA A 51 3.82 5.26 7.40
CA ALA A 51 4.09 6.67 7.14
C ALA A 51 3.12 7.20 6.08
N HIS A 52 2.94 8.52 6.00
CA HIS A 52 2.15 9.14 4.94
C HIS A 52 2.95 9.36 3.66
N GLU A 53 4.29 9.44 3.78
CA GLU A 53 5.19 9.63 2.65
C GLU A 53 6.53 8.95 2.92
N CYS A 54 7.10 8.29 1.90
CA CYS A 54 8.47 7.83 1.95
C CYS A 54 9.15 7.94 0.58
N ARG A 55 10.48 8.10 0.58
CA ARG A 55 11.28 8.09 -0.64
C ARG A 55 11.73 6.67 -0.94
N LEU A 56 11.13 6.10 -1.98
CA LEU A 56 11.60 4.83 -2.52
C LEU A 56 12.83 5.11 -3.41
N GLU A 57 13.96 4.46 -3.10
CA GLU A 57 15.18 4.60 -3.90
C GLU A 57 14.99 3.99 -5.29
N TYR A 58 15.23 4.79 -6.32
CA TYR A 58 15.23 4.36 -7.72
C TYR A 58 16.59 4.61 -8.33
N THR A 59 17.02 3.73 -9.22
CA THR A 59 18.22 3.96 -10.03
C THR A 59 17.83 4.85 -11.22
N PRO A 60 18.35 6.09 -11.31
CA PRO A 60 18.03 7.00 -12.41
C PRO A 60 18.35 6.38 -13.78
N GLY A 61 17.47 6.61 -14.75
CA GLY A 61 17.69 6.19 -16.15
C GLY A 61 17.33 4.74 -16.47
N ILE A 62 16.80 3.97 -15.48
CA ILE A 62 16.32 2.61 -15.72
C ILE A 62 14.80 2.62 -15.76
N SER A 63 14.23 2.17 -16.89
CA SER A 63 12.78 2.02 -17.02
C SER A 63 12.36 0.64 -16.50
N LEU A 64 11.74 0.60 -15.33
CA LEU A 64 11.31 -0.63 -14.66
C LEU A 64 9.80 -0.85 -14.84
N MET A 65 9.40 -2.10 -15.04
CA MET A 65 8.01 -2.52 -14.88
C MET A 65 7.77 -2.91 -13.44
N ARG A 66 6.73 -2.35 -12.82
CA ARG A 66 6.34 -2.66 -11.45
C ARG A 66 4.93 -3.22 -11.42
N ILE A 67 4.77 -4.36 -10.79
CA ILE A 67 3.49 -5.04 -10.58
C ILE A 67 3.24 -5.01 -9.08
N SER A 68 2.36 -4.12 -8.63
CA SER A 68 2.09 -3.90 -7.21
C SER A 68 0.72 -4.43 -6.83
N HIS A 69 0.65 -5.20 -5.75
CA HIS A 69 -0.59 -5.66 -5.14
C HIS A 69 -0.71 -5.06 -3.74
N CYS A 70 -1.83 -4.42 -3.46
CA CYS A 70 -2.13 -3.84 -2.16
C CYS A 70 -2.85 -4.86 -1.28
N ARG A 71 -2.29 -5.19 -0.12
CA ARG A 71 -2.95 -6.00 0.91
C ARG A 71 -3.73 -5.13 1.88
N GLU A 72 -3.11 -4.05 2.37
CA GLU A 72 -3.69 -3.14 3.35
C GLU A 72 -3.25 -1.71 3.08
N GLY A 73 -4.05 -0.75 3.55
CA GLY A 73 -3.75 0.67 3.37
C GLY A 73 -4.07 1.19 1.99
N ARG A 74 -3.36 2.22 1.56
CA ARG A 74 -3.52 2.85 0.24
C ARG A 74 -2.21 3.42 -0.26
N LEU A 75 -1.97 3.25 -1.56
CA LEU A 75 -0.85 3.86 -2.27
C LEU A 75 -1.41 4.86 -3.29
N GLU A 76 -0.94 6.10 -3.22
CA GLU A 76 -1.19 7.13 -4.23
C GLU A 76 -0.15 7.03 -5.34
N GLN A 77 -0.63 7.07 -6.57
CA GLN A 77 0.21 7.14 -7.77
C GLN A 77 -0.23 8.35 -8.59
N GLN A 78 0.66 9.32 -8.76
CA GLN A 78 0.44 10.48 -9.61
C GLN A 78 1.00 10.22 -11.02
N LEU A 79 0.22 10.60 -12.04
CA LEU A 79 0.61 10.56 -13.45
C LEU A 79 0.15 11.86 -14.13
N GLY A 80 1.09 12.76 -14.33
CA GLY A 80 0.77 14.10 -14.81
C GLY A 80 -0.21 14.81 -13.86
N ASN A 81 -1.41 15.12 -14.35
CA ASN A 81 -2.46 15.79 -13.56
C ASN A 81 -3.49 14.82 -12.96
N GLU A 82 -3.32 13.53 -13.13
CA GLU A 82 -4.25 12.50 -12.66
C GLU A 82 -3.64 11.73 -11.49
N TYR A 83 -4.49 11.32 -10.55
CA TYR A 83 -4.14 10.57 -9.37
C TYR A 83 -4.91 9.26 -9.34
N TYR A 84 -4.21 8.19 -9.03
CA TYR A 84 -4.75 6.85 -8.89
C TYR A 84 -4.47 6.34 -7.48
N PHE A 85 -5.42 5.63 -6.89
CA PHE A 85 -5.29 5.09 -5.55
C PHE A 85 -5.44 3.58 -5.58
N LEU A 86 -4.36 2.89 -5.24
CA LEU A 86 -4.37 1.44 -5.07
C LEU A 86 -4.96 1.11 -3.69
N ALA A 87 -6.00 0.30 -3.67
CA ALA A 87 -6.73 -0.11 -2.47
C ALA A 87 -6.53 -1.61 -2.18
N PRO A 88 -6.85 -2.09 -0.96
CA PRO A 88 -6.73 -3.51 -0.65
C PRO A 88 -7.40 -4.41 -1.67
N GLY A 89 -6.65 -5.41 -2.18
CA GLY A 89 -7.05 -6.33 -3.24
C GLY A 89 -7.00 -5.72 -4.65
N ASP A 90 -6.37 -4.57 -4.85
CA ASP A 90 -6.09 -4.03 -6.18
C ASP A 90 -4.70 -4.43 -6.67
N LEU A 91 -4.60 -4.61 -7.97
CA LEU A 91 -3.36 -4.79 -8.71
C LEU A 91 -3.10 -3.55 -9.55
N ALA A 92 -1.85 -3.09 -9.54
CA ALA A 92 -1.37 -2.10 -10.49
C ALA A 92 -0.18 -2.62 -11.29
N VAL A 93 -0.09 -2.20 -12.54
CA VAL A 93 1.09 -2.36 -13.38
C VAL A 93 1.51 -0.97 -13.82
N SER A 94 2.75 -0.59 -13.52
CA SER A 94 3.28 0.73 -13.85
C SER A 94 4.66 0.64 -14.46
N ARG A 95 4.99 1.65 -15.26
CA ARG A 95 6.36 1.92 -15.68
C ARG A 95 6.94 3.00 -14.79
N SER A 96 8.02 2.69 -14.11
CA SER A 96 8.77 3.66 -13.32
C SER A 96 9.91 4.18 -14.20
N ASP A 97 9.75 5.38 -14.72
CA ASP A 97 10.85 6.14 -15.28
C ASP A 97 11.34 7.03 -14.13
N ALA A 98 12.30 6.51 -13.37
CA ALA A 98 12.96 7.12 -12.21
C ALA A 98 12.61 8.60 -11.95
N SER A 99 11.43 8.87 -11.43
CA SER A 99 11.12 10.17 -10.85
C SER A 99 11.49 10.11 -9.37
N ASP A 100 12.15 11.16 -8.91
CA ASP A 100 12.57 11.35 -7.51
C ASP A 100 11.37 11.67 -6.59
N GLU A 101 10.16 11.32 -7.04
CA GLU A 101 8.92 11.62 -6.32
C GLU A 101 8.70 10.64 -5.19
N ALA A 102 8.40 11.19 -4.02
CA ALA A 102 8.06 10.41 -2.85
C ALA A 102 6.76 9.63 -3.07
N ALA A 103 6.75 8.37 -2.66
CA ALA A 103 5.52 7.58 -2.60
C ALA A 103 4.63 8.07 -1.46
N ARG A 104 3.32 8.23 -1.70
CA ARG A 104 2.36 8.75 -0.73
C ARG A 104 1.33 7.71 -0.33
N PHE A 105 1.01 7.71 0.95
CA PHE A 105 0.11 6.75 1.58
C PHE A 105 -0.97 7.51 2.38
N PRO A 106 -2.10 7.85 1.77
CA PRO A 106 -3.11 8.74 2.39
C PRO A 106 -3.64 8.26 3.73
N THR A 107 -3.60 6.96 3.98
CA THR A 107 -4.06 6.35 5.25
C THR A 107 -2.96 6.21 6.31
N GLY A 108 -1.72 6.67 6.02
CA GLY A 108 -0.58 6.56 6.92
C GLY A 108 -0.01 5.15 7.08
N HIS A 109 -0.48 4.19 6.27
CA HIS A 109 0.05 2.83 6.23
C HIS A 109 -0.17 2.19 4.86
N TYR A 110 0.72 1.26 4.50
CA TYR A 110 0.62 0.45 3.30
C TYR A 110 1.38 -0.86 3.47
N HIS A 111 0.67 -1.97 3.28
CA HIS A 111 1.25 -3.30 3.21
C HIS A 111 0.95 -3.90 1.84
N GLY A 112 1.98 -4.33 1.14
CA GLY A 112 1.82 -4.87 -0.20
C GLY A 112 3.04 -5.63 -0.69
N ILE A 113 2.87 -6.26 -1.85
CA ILE A 113 3.96 -6.91 -2.57
C ILE A 113 4.12 -6.22 -3.92
N THR A 114 5.36 -5.92 -4.28
CA THR A 114 5.72 -5.40 -5.59
C THR A 114 6.69 -6.35 -6.28
N VAL A 115 6.35 -6.78 -7.48
CA VAL A 115 7.29 -7.47 -8.39
C VAL A 115 7.86 -6.43 -9.32
N THR A 116 9.18 -6.23 -9.27
CA THR A 116 9.90 -5.28 -10.13
C THR A 116 10.63 -6.06 -11.20
N ILE A 117 10.52 -5.61 -12.45
CA ILE A 117 11.14 -6.22 -13.62
C ILE A 117 11.92 -5.14 -14.36
N ASP A 118 13.21 -5.37 -14.54
CA ASP A 118 14.06 -4.63 -15.46
C ASP A 118 14.04 -5.34 -16.83
N PRO A 119 13.35 -4.80 -17.85
CA PRO A 119 13.26 -5.47 -19.16
C PRO A 119 14.60 -5.61 -19.89
N ALA A 120 15.60 -4.81 -19.52
CA ALA A 120 16.94 -4.88 -20.12
C ALA A 120 17.79 -6.04 -19.57
N GLN A 121 17.50 -6.45 -18.33
CA GLN A 121 18.21 -7.55 -17.65
C GLN A 121 17.40 -8.84 -17.58
N ALA A 122 16.06 -8.73 -17.61
CA ALA A 122 15.18 -9.89 -17.54
C ALA A 122 15.36 -10.79 -18.77
N PRO A 123 15.44 -12.12 -18.59
CA PRO A 123 15.53 -13.04 -19.71
C PRO A 123 14.31 -12.94 -20.63
N GLU A 124 14.50 -12.98 -21.92
CA GLU A 124 13.37 -13.05 -22.89
C GLU A 124 12.52 -14.30 -22.66
N CYS A 125 13.17 -15.41 -22.27
CA CYS A 125 12.54 -16.67 -21.91
C CYS A 125 12.80 -16.96 -20.43
N LEU A 126 11.75 -16.84 -19.59
CA LEU A 126 11.84 -17.10 -18.15
C LEU A 126 11.88 -18.59 -17.80
N SER A 127 11.42 -19.45 -18.71
CA SER A 127 11.48 -20.90 -18.56
C SER A 127 11.45 -21.59 -19.90
N CYS A 128 12.43 -22.47 -20.16
CA CYS A 128 12.44 -23.30 -21.36
C CYS A 128 11.21 -24.24 -21.46
N LEU A 129 10.55 -24.54 -20.33
CA LEU A 129 9.32 -25.33 -20.28
C LEU A 129 8.09 -24.54 -20.74
N LEU A 130 8.18 -23.21 -20.84
CA LEU A 130 7.13 -22.30 -21.28
C LEU A 130 7.51 -21.63 -22.62
N SER A 131 8.39 -22.23 -23.40
CA SER A 131 8.87 -21.66 -24.68
C SER A 131 7.76 -21.54 -25.72
N ASP A 132 6.71 -22.34 -25.61
CA ASP A 132 5.49 -22.30 -26.43
C ASP A 132 4.48 -21.25 -25.93
N VAL A 133 4.67 -20.71 -24.73
CA VAL A 133 3.84 -19.67 -24.14
C VAL A 133 4.55 -18.33 -24.26
N ASN A 134 4.04 -17.46 -25.13
CA ASN A 134 4.69 -16.18 -25.44
C ASN A 134 4.47 -15.13 -24.33
N VAL A 135 5.02 -15.36 -23.13
CA VAL A 135 4.99 -14.42 -22.02
C VAL A 135 6.35 -13.74 -21.88
N ARG A 136 6.47 -12.57 -22.50
CA ARG A 136 7.68 -11.73 -22.44
C ARG A 136 7.44 -10.49 -21.59
N PRO A 137 8.35 -10.14 -20.65
CA PRO A 137 8.24 -8.94 -19.83
C PRO A 137 8.04 -7.65 -20.65
N ALA A 138 8.76 -7.50 -21.77
CA ALA A 138 8.62 -6.35 -22.66
C ALA A 138 7.21 -6.24 -23.27
N ALA A 139 6.61 -7.35 -23.69
CA ALA A 139 5.25 -7.35 -24.25
C ALA A 139 4.19 -7.01 -23.18
N LEU A 140 4.38 -7.46 -21.94
CA LEU A 140 3.52 -7.07 -20.82
C LEU A 140 3.65 -5.58 -20.48
N MET A 141 4.86 -5.05 -20.50
CA MET A 141 5.09 -3.61 -20.31
C MET A 141 4.38 -2.79 -21.38
N GLU A 142 4.47 -3.19 -22.65
CA GLU A 142 3.74 -2.53 -23.73
C GLU A 142 2.23 -2.64 -23.54
N LYS A 143 1.72 -3.83 -23.22
CA LYS A 143 0.29 -4.06 -22.99
C LYS A 143 -0.33 -3.16 -21.92
N PHE A 144 0.34 -2.99 -20.78
CA PHE A 144 -0.21 -2.25 -19.64
C PHE A 144 0.23 -0.79 -19.55
N CYS A 145 1.40 -0.47 -20.11
CA CYS A 145 2.04 0.83 -19.92
C CYS A 145 2.13 1.69 -21.20
N ALA A 146 1.63 1.25 -22.36
CA ALA A 146 1.71 1.99 -23.63
C ALA A 146 0.99 3.36 -23.56
N ASN A 147 -0.15 3.43 -22.89
CA ASN A 147 -0.99 4.63 -22.82
C ASN A 147 -0.90 5.27 -21.42
N GLY A 148 0.17 6.01 -21.13
CA GLY A 148 0.31 6.77 -19.88
C GLY A 148 1.06 6.04 -18.77
N GLY A 149 1.62 4.84 -19.03
CA GLY A 149 2.53 4.20 -18.08
C GLY A 149 1.91 3.53 -16.85
N TYR A 150 0.57 3.44 -16.76
CA TYR A 150 -0.11 2.92 -15.58
C TYR A 150 -1.41 2.19 -15.91
N PHE A 151 -1.61 1.06 -15.24
CA PHE A 151 -2.85 0.29 -15.22
C PHE A 151 -3.15 -0.10 -13.77
N ALA A 152 -4.38 0.08 -13.31
CA ALA A 152 -4.83 -0.43 -12.03
C ALA A 152 -6.24 -1.01 -12.16
N ALA A 153 -6.46 -2.14 -11.51
CA ALA A 153 -7.75 -2.82 -11.50
C ALA A 153 -7.92 -3.64 -10.22
N ARG A 154 -9.15 -4.04 -9.93
CA ARG A 154 -9.41 -5.07 -8.90
C ARG A 154 -8.78 -6.39 -9.36
N SER A 155 -8.01 -7.03 -8.48
CA SER A 155 -7.45 -8.36 -8.74
C SER A 155 -8.55 -9.38 -9.02
N SER A 156 -8.31 -10.28 -9.98
CA SER A 156 -9.12 -11.50 -10.11
C SER A 156 -8.83 -12.45 -8.95
N ALA A 157 -9.75 -13.40 -8.68
CA ALA A 157 -9.55 -14.38 -7.63
C ALA A 157 -8.24 -15.18 -7.80
N SER A 158 -7.84 -15.48 -9.04
CA SER A 158 -6.60 -16.19 -9.34
C SER A 158 -5.35 -15.35 -9.01
N VAL A 159 -5.37 -14.05 -9.35
CA VAL A 159 -4.26 -13.14 -9.02
C VAL A 159 -4.18 -12.90 -7.52
N GLU A 160 -5.34 -12.73 -6.85
CA GLU A 160 -5.42 -12.58 -5.40
C GLU A 160 -4.83 -13.81 -4.68
N HIS A 161 -5.14 -15.02 -5.20
CA HIS A 161 -4.59 -16.27 -4.66
C HIS A 161 -3.05 -16.30 -4.74
N ILE A 162 -2.47 -15.88 -5.87
CA ILE A 162 -1.01 -15.83 -6.03
C ILE A 162 -0.37 -14.96 -4.94
N PHE A 163 -0.90 -13.75 -4.73
CA PHE A 163 -0.35 -12.83 -3.73
C PHE A 163 -0.60 -13.32 -2.30
N SER A 164 -1.76 -13.91 -2.00
CA SER A 164 -2.05 -14.45 -0.67
C SER A 164 -1.07 -15.56 -0.28
N GLU A 165 -0.70 -16.43 -1.21
CA GLU A 165 0.28 -17.48 -0.97
C GLU A 165 1.71 -16.93 -0.76
N LEU A 166 2.08 -15.82 -1.43
CA LEU A 166 3.38 -15.20 -1.24
C LEU A 166 3.62 -14.73 0.19
N TYR A 167 2.57 -14.39 0.96
CA TYR A 167 2.70 -13.97 2.36
C TYR A 167 2.98 -15.13 3.34
N SER A 168 2.75 -16.39 2.95
CA SER A 168 2.85 -17.57 3.83
C SER A 168 3.89 -18.60 3.37
N VAL A 169 4.89 -18.19 2.60
CA VAL A 169 5.88 -19.11 2.03
C VAL A 169 6.89 -19.57 3.08
N PRO A 170 7.02 -20.89 3.33
CA PRO A 170 8.09 -21.43 4.17
C PRO A 170 9.47 -21.06 3.63
N GLU A 171 10.40 -20.77 4.54
CA GLU A 171 11.72 -20.28 4.18
C GLU A 171 12.51 -21.27 3.32
N GLU A 172 12.39 -22.56 3.61
CA GLU A 172 13.12 -23.65 2.97
C GLU A 172 12.83 -23.76 1.46
N ILE A 173 11.62 -23.41 1.03
CA ILE A 173 11.21 -23.49 -0.38
C ILE A 173 11.13 -22.12 -1.07
N ARG A 174 11.28 -21.03 -0.33
CA ARG A 174 11.01 -19.64 -0.75
C ARG A 174 11.63 -19.30 -2.12
N LYS A 175 12.91 -19.60 -2.29
CA LYS A 175 13.64 -19.28 -3.53
C LYS A 175 13.04 -19.94 -4.78
N GLY A 176 12.65 -21.20 -4.68
CA GLY A 176 11.99 -21.93 -5.77
C GLY A 176 10.56 -21.48 -5.97
N TYR A 177 9.84 -21.31 -4.87
CA TYR A 177 8.45 -20.91 -4.87
C TYR A 177 8.22 -19.54 -5.52
N PHE A 178 9.06 -18.55 -5.21
CA PHE A 178 9.01 -17.23 -5.83
C PHE A 178 9.17 -17.29 -7.35
N LYS A 179 10.04 -18.15 -7.85
CA LYS A 179 10.19 -18.36 -9.30
C LYS A 179 8.91 -18.86 -9.94
N VAL A 180 8.27 -19.86 -9.33
CA VAL A 180 6.98 -20.41 -9.81
C VAL A 180 5.90 -19.33 -9.78
N LYS A 181 5.79 -18.58 -8.69
CA LYS A 181 4.75 -17.55 -8.53
C LYS A 181 4.94 -16.35 -9.45
N VAL A 182 6.16 -15.95 -9.74
CA VAL A 182 6.42 -14.92 -10.77
C VAL A 182 5.98 -15.42 -12.14
N LEU A 183 6.31 -16.65 -12.52
CA LEU A 183 5.88 -17.23 -13.81
C LEU A 183 4.35 -17.31 -13.90
N GLU A 184 3.70 -17.80 -12.85
CA GLU A 184 2.24 -17.88 -12.75
C GLU A 184 1.61 -16.49 -12.88
N LEU A 185 2.11 -15.49 -12.15
CA LEU A 185 1.64 -14.10 -12.22
C LEU A 185 1.73 -13.54 -13.64
N LEU A 186 2.85 -13.71 -14.31
CA LEU A 186 3.04 -13.19 -15.67
C LEU A 186 2.13 -13.89 -16.69
N LEU A 187 1.84 -15.18 -16.51
CA LEU A 187 0.85 -15.91 -17.32
C LEU A 187 -0.56 -15.31 -17.14
N PHE A 188 -1.01 -15.10 -15.91
CA PHE A 188 -2.32 -14.48 -15.66
C PHE A 188 -2.39 -13.04 -16.20
N LEU A 189 -1.31 -12.26 -16.06
CA LEU A 189 -1.25 -10.91 -16.62
C LEU A 189 -1.31 -10.91 -18.15
N SER A 190 -0.74 -11.92 -18.82
CA SER A 190 -0.81 -12.01 -20.28
C SER A 190 -2.25 -12.13 -20.79
N ALA A 191 -3.11 -12.79 -20.02
CA ALA A 191 -4.53 -12.99 -20.32
C ALA A 191 -5.46 -11.90 -19.75
N LEU A 192 -4.96 -11.03 -18.85
CA LEU A 192 -5.79 -10.01 -18.18
C LEU A 192 -6.28 -8.95 -19.17
N PRO A 193 -7.60 -8.68 -19.26
CA PRO A 193 -8.13 -7.58 -20.08
C PRO A 193 -7.77 -6.21 -19.48
N THR A 194 -7.53 -5.22 -20.34
CA THR A 194 -7.07 -3.86 -19.93
C THR A 194 -8.18 -2.81 -19.94
N GLU A 195 -9.41 -3.17 -20.27
CA GLU A 195 -10.55 -2.24 -20.37
C GLU A 195 -11.08 -1.81 -19.00
N ARG A 196 -10.99 -2.70 -18.00
CA ARG A 196 -11.47 -2.43 -16.64
C ARG A 196 -10.36 -1.81 -15.80
N ARG A 197 -10.39 -0.47 -15.70
CA ARG A 197 -9.40 0.30 -14.93
C ARG A 197 -10.04 0.96 -13.70
N ARG A 198 -9.24 1.20 -12.68
CA ARG A 198 -9.61 2.08 -11.57
C ARG A 198 -9.78 3.51 -12.07
N PRO A 199 -10.74 4.28 -11.50
CA PRO A 199 -10.93 5.67 -11.89
C PRO A 199 -9.71 6.52 -11.50
N ALA A 200 -9.42 7.51 -12.36
CA ALA A 200 -8.51 8.59 -12.04
C ALA A 200 -9.23 9.71 -11.28
N TYR A 201 -8.50 10.42 -10.45
CA TYR A 201 -8.96 11.59 -9.71
C TYR A 201 -8.16 12.81 -10.11
N SER A 202 -8.83 13.95 -10.23
CA SER A 202 -8.16 15.23 -10.50
C SER A 202 -7.45 15.75 -9.25
N GLY A 203 -6.41 16.57 -9.41
CA GLY A 203 -5.77 17.24 -8.31
C GLY A 203 -6.71 18.10 -7.44
N ALA A 204 -7.80 18.63 -8.02
CA ALA A 204 -8.83 19.33 -7.27
C ALA A 204 -9.59 18.41 -6.29
N GLN A 205 -9.92 17.19 -6.73
CA GLN A 205 -10.58 16.19 -5.88
C GLN A 205 -9.66 15.72 -4.76
N VAL A 206 -8.38 15.50 -5.06
CA VAL A 206 -7.38 15.11 -4.04
C VAL A 206 -7.20 16.22 -3.01
N ARG A 207 -7.00 17.48 -3.45
CA ARG A 207 -6.90 18.63 -2.53
C ARG A 207 -8.15 18.82 -1.67
N LEU A 208 -9.34 18.64 -2.23
CA LEU A 208 -10.59 18.69 -1.46
C LEU A 208 -10.62 17.61 -0.38
N ALA A 209 -10.27 16.37 -0.72
CA ALA A 209 -10.24 15.26 0.23
C ALA A 209 -9.21 15.51 1.35
N SER A 210 -8.01 15.99 1.02
CA SER A 210 -6.96 16.33 2.00
C SER A 210 -7.39 17.46 2.93
N ALA A 211 -7.94 18.55 2.39
CA ALA A 211 -8.42 19.66 3.20
C ALA A 211 -9.57 19.25 4.15
N VAL A 212 -10.46 18.37 3.70
CA VAL A 212 -11.51 17.80 4.55
C VAL A 212 -10.89 16.93 5.65
N SER A 213 -9.88 16.10 5.36
CA SER A 213 -9.23 15.24 6.37
C SER A 213 -8.51 16.08 7.43
N GLU A 214 -7.77 17.11 7.04
CA GLU A 214 -7.09 18.04 7.95
C GLU A 214 -8.10 18.74 8.88
N TYR A 215 -9.21 19.19 8.33
CA TYR A 215 -10.28 19.80 9.12
C TYR A 215 -10.89 18.81 10.12
N LEU A 216 -11.16 17.56 9.71
CA LEU A 216 -11.69 16.53 10.59
C LEU A 216 -10.73 16.20 11.74
N LEU A 217 -9.43 16.21 11.48
CA LEU A 217 -8.40 15.94 12.49
C LEU A 217 -8.21 17.12 13.45
N SER A 218 -8.41 18.36 12.99
CA SER A 218 -8.32 19.57 13.81
C SER A 218 -9.57 19.82 14.66
N ALA A 219 -10.72 19.29 14.27
CA ALA A 219 -11.99 19.44 14.99
C ALA A 219 -12.06 18.49 16.19
N THR A 220 -11.71 18.98 17.38
CA THR A 220 -11.51 18.15 18.59
C THR A 220 -12.81 17.66 19.24
N GLU A 221 -13.92 18.39 19.16
CA GLU A 221 -15.09 18.11 20.00
C GLU A 221 -16.35 17.65 19.24
N GLU A 222 -16.64 18.17 18.07
CA GLU A 222 -17.86 17.84 17.33
C GLU A 222 -17.57 17.08 16.04
N ARG A 223 -18.47 16.17 15.68
CA ARG A 223 -18.43 15.50 14.37
C ARG A 223 -19.08 16.43 13.35
N PRO A 224 -18.30 17.03 12.44
CA PRO A 224 -18.90 17.87 11.41
C PRO A 224 -19.90 17.07 10.57
N THR A 225 -21.06 17.64 10.35
CA THR A 225 -22.07 17.09 9.46
C THR A 225 -21.63 17.28 7.99
N THR A 226 -22.18 16.49 7.09
CA THR A 226 -21.91 16.66 5.65
C THR A 226 -22.36 18.06 5.16
N ALA A 227 -23.40 18.64 5.74
CA ALA A 227 -23.87 19.98 5.41
C ALA A 227 -22.86 21.06 5.82
N GLU A 228 -22.28 20.95 7.02
CA GLU A 228 -21.21 21.85 7.48
C GLU A 228 -19.96 21.75 6.63
N LEU A 229 -19.56 20.52 6.27
CA LEU A 229 -18.44 20.30 5.33
C LEU A 229 -18.75 20.95 3.97
N SER A 230 -19.97 20.79 3.44
CA SER A 230 -20.37 21.39 2.17
C SER A 230 -20.32 22.92 2.21
N ALA A 231 -20.79 23.53 3.28
CA ALA A 231 -20.74 24.97 3.47
C ALA A 231 -19.30 25.48 3.59
N LYS A 232 -18.45 24.80 4.38
CA LYS A 232 -17.07 25.18 4.63
C LYS A 232 -16.19 25.09 3.38
N PHE A 233 -16.30 24.01 2.62
CA PHE A 233 -15.45 23.75 1.45
C PHE A 233 -16.09 24.19 0.13
N HIS A 234 -17.26 24.81 0.14
CA HIS A 234 -17.99 25.25 -1.06
C HIS A 234 -18.13 24.14 -2.12
N ALA A 235 -18.35 22.91 -1.65
CA ALA A 235 -18.48 21.71 -2.47
C ALA A 235 -19.76 20.95 -2.11
N SER A 236 -20.40 20.31 -3.09
CA SER A 236 -21.57 19.50 -2.82
C SER A 236 -21.22 18.27 -1.95
N ALA A 237 -22.21 17.79 -1.19
CA ALA A 237 -22.05 16.58 -0.38
C ALA A 237 -21.54 15.38 -1.21
N THR A 238 -22.04 15.24 -2.43
CA THR A 238 -21.60 14.18 -3.36
C THR A 238 -20.14 14.34 -3.77
N GLN A 239 -19.69 15.55 -4.09
CA GLN A 239 -18.29 15.81 -4.43
C GLN A 239 -17.36 15.49 -3.26
N ILE A 240 -17.71 15.91 -2.04
CA ILE A 240 -16.93 15.60 -0.84
C ILE A 240 -16.85 14.09 -0.63
N LEU A 241 -18.00 13.40 -0.64
CA LEU A 241 -18.02 11.95 -0.42
C LEU A 241 -17.25 11.17 -1.48
N GLN A 242 -17.42 11.51 -2.75
CA GLN A 242 -16.71 10.84 -3.86
C GLN A 242 -15.21 11.09 -3.81
N SER A 243 -14.79 12.35 -3.60
CA SER A 243 -13.36 12.68 -3.48
C SER A 243 -12.73 12.00 -2.28
N PHE A 244 -13.39 12.04 -1.13
CA PHE A 244 -12.89 11.44 0.10
C PHE A 244 -12.84 9.91 0.02
N GLN A 245 -13.90 9.28 -0.53
CA GLN A 245 -13.93 7.83 -0.78
C GLN A 245 -12.85 7.41 -1.78
N GLY A 246 -12.58 8.24 -2.78
CA GLY A 246 -11.51 8.00 -3.75
C GLY A 246 -10.14 7.96 -3.10
N VAL A 247 -9.82 9.00 -2.33
CA VAL A 247 -8.50 9.17 -1.69
C VAL A 247 -8.31 8.22 -0.52
N TYR A 248 -9.26 8.21 0.44
CA TYR A 248 -9.12 7.47 1.71
C TYR A 248 -9.80 6.10 1.72
N GLY A 249 -10.61 5.77 0.70
CA GLY A 249 -11.31 4.48 0.62
C GLY A 249 -12.53 4.37 1.52
N MET A 250 -12.87 5.42 2.26
CA MET A 250 -13.96 5.42 3.24
C MET A 250 -14.63 6.80 3.33
N SER A 251 -15.77 6.89 3.99
CA SER A 251 -16.44 8.16 4.22
C SER A 251 -15.71 9.01 5.27
N PRO A 252 -15.88 10.35 5.29
CA PRO A 252 -15.33 11.24 6.32
C PRO A 252 -15.65 10.79 7.74
N ALA A 253 -16.87 10.31 7.97
CA ALA A 253 -17.29 9.82 9.29
C ALA A 253 -16.59 8.50 9.69
N ALA A 254 -16.36 7.61 8.74
CA ALA A 254 -15.61 6.37 8.98
C ALA A 254 -14.12 6.65 9.23
N PHE A 255 -13.55 7.58 8.50
CA PHE A 255 -12.17 8.04 8.69
C PHE A 255 -11.94 8.62 10.10
N LEU A 256 -12.78 9.57 10.51
CA LEU A 256 -12.69 10.16 11.85
C LEU A 256 -12.83 9.10 12.95
N ARG A 257 -13.72 8.11 12.74
CA ARG A 257 -13.87 6.98 13.67
C ARG A 257 -12.60 6.15 13.74
N ALA A 258 -12.00 5.83 12.60
CA ALA A 258 -10.74 5.06 12.53
C ALA A 258 -9.62 5.79 13.26
N GLN A 259 -9.43 7.09 13.02
CA GLN A 259 -8.42 7.91 13.69
C GLN A 259 -8.63 7.93 15.22
N LYS A 260 -9.88 8.09 15.69
CA LYS A 260 -10.20 8.02 17.11
C LYS A 260 -9.86 6.67 17.72
N MET A 261 -10.08 5.57 16.99
CA MET A 261 -9.76 4.22 17.49
C MET A 261 -8.26 3.95 17.52
N HIS A 262 -7.49 4.44 16.55
CA HIS A 262 -6.04 4.35 16.58
C HIS A 262 -5.45 5.18 17.73
N ALA A 263 -5.91 6.42 17.95
CA ALA A 263 -5.48 7.21 19.10
C ALA A 263 -5.87 6.54 20.45
N ALA A 264 -7.04 5.90 20.51
CA ALA A 264 -7.44 5.12 21.69
C ALA A 264 -6.54 3.88 21.91
N ALA A 265 -6.10 3.22 20.85
CA ALA A 265 -5.17 2.10 20.90
C ALA A 265 -3.82 2.51 21.52
N GLU A 266 -3.29 3.67 21.14
CA GLU A 266 -2.09 4.24 21.74
C GLU A 266 -2.25 4.46 23.24
N LEU A 267 -3.36 5.08 23.67
CA LEU A 267 -3.66 5.27 25.10
C LEU A 267 -3.81 3.94 25.86
N LEU A 268 -4.42 2.93 25.25
CA LEU A 268 -4.54 1.60 25.81
C LEU A 268 -3.20 0.91 26.02
N ARG A 269 -2.25 1.14 25.10
CA ARG A 269 -0.92 0.52 25.11
C ARG A 269 0.04 1.20 26.08
N PHE A 270 -0.01 2.54 26.15
CA PHE A 270 1.00 3.32 26.87
C PHE A 270 0.52 3.93 28.19
N THR A 271 -0.73 3.67 28.60
CA THR A 271 -1.28 4.18 29.86
C THR A 271 -2.09 3.14 30.61
N ASP A 272 -2.19 3.31 31.94
CA ASP A 272 -3.03 2.48 32.82
C ASP A 272 -4.48 2.99 32.97
N ARG A 273 -4.89 3.96 32.13
CA ARG A 273 -6.25 4.51 32.15
C ARG A 273 -7.29 3.42 31.87
N THR A 274 -8.43 3.51 32.51
CA THR A 274 -9.50 2.52 32.32
C THR A 274 -10.06 2.59 30.88
N VAL A 275 -10.59 1.48 30.39
CA VAL A 275 -11.26 1.46 29.07
C VAL A 275 -12.42 2.44 29.03
N LEU A 276 -13.10 2.66 30.17
CA LEU A 276 -14.22 3.60 30.27
C LEU A 276 -13.76 5.06 30.17
N ASP A 277 -12.65 5.42 30.83
CA ASP A 277 -12.07 6.76 30.75
C ASP A 277 -11.62 7.10 29.33
N ILE A 278 -10.96 6.13 28.67
CA ILE A 278 -10.55 6.29 27.28
C ILE A 278 -11.78 6.41 26.36
N ALA A 279 -12.81 5.59 26.56
CA ALA A 279 -14.06 5.69 25.81
C ALA A 279 -14.68 7.08 25.92
N GLY A 280 -14.77 7.63 27.15
CA GLY A 280 -15.29 8.97 27.42
C GLY A 280 -14.53 10.06 26.68
N GLN A 281 -13.18 9.99 26.64
CA GLN A 281 -12.34 10.96 25.92
C GLN A 281 -12.67 11.02 24.42
N PHE A 282 -13.08 9.90 23.82
CA PHE A 282 -13.44 9.85 22.39
C PHE A 282 -14.93 10.01 22.12
N GLY A 283 -15.70 10.45 23.12
CA GLY A 283 -17.12 10.76 23.01
C GLY A 283 -18.05 9.54 23.02
N TYR A 284 -17.65 8.47 23.73
CA TYR A 284 -18.47 7.29 23.95
C TYR A 284 -18.98 7.24 25.40
N ASP A 285 -20.29 7.38 25.59
CA ASP A 285 -20.94 7.30 26.91
C ASP A 285 -20.99 5.85 27.44
N ASN A 286 -20.67 4.87 26.60
CA ASN A 286 -20.86 3.46 26.90
C ASN A 286 -19.67 2.63 26.41
N ALA A 287 -19.01 1.95 27.35
CA ALA A 287 -17.86 1.10 27.06
C ALA A 287 -18.16 -0.01 26.05
N SER A 288 -19.40 -0.54 26.00
CA SER A 288 -19.78 -1.58 25.02
C SER A 288 -19.87 -1.03 23.59
N LYS A 289 -20.39 0.20 23.41
CA LYS A 289 -20.39 0.88 22.10
C LYS A 289 -18.96 1.17 21.64
N PHE A 290 -18.11 1.66 22.55
CA PHE A 290 -16.69 1.88 22.29
C PHE A 290 -15.99 0.57 21.91
N ALA A 291 -16.13 -0.49 22.69
CA ALA A 291 -15.49 -1.79 22.44
C ALA A 291 -15.88 -2.37 21.08
N ARG A 292 -17.15 -2.21 20.66
CA ARG A 292 -17.60 -2.61 19.31
C ARG A 292 -16.98 -1.76 18.21
N ALA A 293 -16.92 -0.44 18.39
CA ALA A 293 -16.28 0.46 17.42
C ALA A 293 -14.76 0.18 17.34
N PHE A 294 -14.10 -0.01 18.48
CA PHE A 294 -12.70 -0.35 18.56
C PHE A 294 -12.40 -1.67 17.84
N ARG A 295 -13.16 -2.72 18.16
CA ARG A 295 -13.00 -4.02 17.51
C ARG A 295 -13.25 -3.96 15.99
N SER A 296 -14.18 -3.11 15.53
CA SER A 296 -14.45 -2.97 14.09
C SER A 296 -13.32 -2.30 13.31
N VAL A 297 -12.41 -1.58 13.99
CA VAL A 297 -11.27 -0.87 13.37
C VAL A 297 -9.96 -1.61 13.64
N ILE A 298 -9.73 -2.01 14.89
CA ILE A 298 -8.46 -2.62 15.35
C ILE A 298 -8.48 -4.15 15.24
N GLY A 299 -9.64 -4.77 15.04
CA GLY A 299 -9.78 -6.22 14.90
C GLY A 299 -9.99 -6.97 16.22
N VAL A 300 -9.48 -6.46 17.34
CA VAL A 300 -9.57 -7.08 18.67
C VAL A 300 -10.28 -6.16 19.67
N SER A 301 -10.71 -6.71 20.82
CA SER A 301 -11.32 -5.90 21.88
C SER A 301 -10.29 -5.00 22.57
N PRO A 302 -10.68 -3.87 23.19
CA PRO A 302 -9.76 -2.99 23.93
C PRO A 302 -8.95 -3.71 25.01
N ASN A 303 -9.59 -4.64 25.75
CA ASN A 303 -8.91 -5.41 26.80
C ASN A 303 -7.91 -6.43 26.22
N ALA A 304 -8.28 -7.10 25.13
CA ALA A 304 -7.37 -8.02 24.43
C ALA A 304 -6.16 -7.26 23.85
N TYR A 305 -6.39 -6.09 23.27
CA TYR A 305 -5.32 -5.23 22.74
C TYR A 305 -4.35 -4.80 23.84
N ARG A 306 -4.85 -4.37 25.01
CA ARG A 306 -4.04 -4.00 26.17
C ARG A 306 -3.20 -5.16 26.70
N SER A 307 -3.69 -6.41 26.64
CA SER A 307 -2.93 -7.60 27.04
C SER A 307 -1.97 -8.10 25.96
N GLY A 308 -1.75 -7.37 24.87
CA GLY A 308 -0.79 -7.70 23.83
C GLY A 308 -1.33 -8.55 22.68
N ALA A 309 -2.64 -8.81 22.63
CA ALA A 309 -3.23 -9.50 21.50
C ALA A 309 -3.31 -8.56 20.27
N THR A 310 -2.76 -9.01 19.15
CA THR A 310 -2.90 -8.36 17.83
C THR A 310 -3.99 -9.06 17.01
N ALA A 311 -4.47 -8.42 15.94
CA ALA A 311 -5.48 -9.02 15.06
C ALA A 311 -5.01 -10.36 14.47
N ASP A 312 -3.71 -10.51 14.20
CA ASP A 312 -3.11 -11.74 13.66
C ASP A 312 -3.08 -12.91 14.66
N SER A 313 -3.15 -12.64 15.97
CA SER A 313 -3.19 -13.68 17.01
C SER A 313 -4.58 -14.31 17.21
N CYS A 314 -5.61 -13.78 16.56
CA CYS A 314 -7.00 -14.23 16.66
C CYS A 314 -7.53 -14.94 15.40
N ALA A 315 -6.67 -15.34 14.45
CA ALA A 315 -7.09 -16.22 13.36
C ALA A 315 -7.46 -17.60 13.94
N PRO A 316 -8.65 -18.16 13.66
CA PRO A 316 -8.98 -19.52 14.12
C PRO A 316 -8.06 -20.52 13.43
N VAL A 317 -7.56 -21.47 14.21
CA VAL A 317 -6.76 -22.63 13.82
C VAL A 317 -7.53 -23.48 12.81
#